data_cd93e94a8bf779612702311feccd6e5d
#
_entry.id   cd93e94a8bf779612702311feccd6e5d
#
_cell.length_a   1.000
_cell.length_b   1.000
_cell.length_c   1.000
_cell.angle_alpha   90.00
_cell.angle_beta   90.00
_cell.angle_gamma   90.00
#
_symmetry.space_group_name_H-M   'P 1'
#
loop_
_entity.id
_entity.type
_entity.pdbx_description
1 polymer ?
#
loop_
_entity_poly.entity_id
_entity_poly.type
_entity_poly.pdbx_seq_one_letter_code
_entity_poly.pdbx_strand_id
1 'polypeptide(L)'
;MRAAISLLTDQDHAVIQMCRAQILAWGESVRSLLEEAASDGEPALQSNANGMLRSIDLQDWRTRVSQYAAVIPREGQMSWENLEYGAVLLSSMGRRMENVDVAGVASILDGYADELQPRFVGKSAMTCARLLTGYLSNQLGYGGSQSSFYEVSNIQFDDVVAIRRGVPVVLALMFILVGRRAGLELTGVAIPDHFLVRVHGSRPVLIDPYHEGRQVTKADCVRYLRITGYSLHTTSYLEDVHDCQILDCLLRNLLRVYGYREDNELCSVLENARRSLVRT
;
A
#
# COMPACT_ATOMS: atom_id res chain seq x y z
N MET A 1 -8.06 -34.93 3.01
CA MET A 1 -7.23 -33.85 2.47
C MET A 1 -6.28 -34.37 1.37
N ARG A 2 -5.30 -35.28 1.63
CA ARG A 2 -4.36 -35.77 0.60
C ARG A 2 -5.06 -36.27 -0.69
N ALA A 3 -6.15 -37.08 -0.56
CA ALA A 3 -6.91 -37.56 -1.71
C ALA A 3 -7.53 -36.42 -2.56
N ALA A 4 -8.00 -35.33 -1.96
CA ALA A 4 -8.52 -34.20 -2.72
C ALA A 4 -7.41 -33.44 -3.44
N ILE A 5 -6.20 -33.38 -2.86
CA ILE A 5 -5.04 -32.76 -3.52
C ILE A 5 -4.58 -33.59 -4.74
N SER A 6 -4.51 -34.93 -4.61
CA SER A 6 -4.14 -35.79 -5.76
C SER A 6 -5.16 -35.72 -6.90
N LEU A 7 -6.44 -35.45 -6.62
CA LEU A 7 -7.49 -35.28 -7.63
C LEU A 7 -7.49 -33.90 -8.31
N LEU A 8 -6.58 -32.99 -7.95
CA LEU A 8 -6.40 -31.71 -8.67
C LEU A 8 -5.88 -31.91 -10.11
N THR A 9 -5.40 -33.10 -10.45
CA THR A 9 -4.94 -33.50 -11.78
C THR A 9 -5.85 -34.55 -12.43
N ASP A 10 -7.06 -34.73 -11.93
CA ASP A 10 -8.04 -35.67 -12.50
C ASP A 10 -8.42 -35.27 -13.92
N GLN A 11 -8.91 -36.23 -14.71
CA GLN A 11 -9.40 -35.99 -16.08
C GLN A 11 -10.79 -35.35 -16.08
N ASP A 12 -11.58 -35.56 -15.04
CA ASP A 12 -12.92 -34.99 -14.90
C ASP A 12 -12.85 -33.58 -14.28
N HIS A 13 -13.19 -32.59 -15.08
CA HIS A 13 -13.22 -31.18 -14.64
C HIS A 13 -14.16 -30.95 -13.45
N ALA A 14 -15.27 -31.66 -13.36
CA ALA A 14 -16.20 -31.54 -12.23
C ALA A 14 -15.55 -32.01 -10.92
N VAL A 15 -14.79 -33.11 -10.95
CA VAL A 15 -14.01 -33.60 -9.80
C VAL A 15 -12.98 -32.55 -9.38
N ILE A 16 -12.24 -32.00 -10.30
CA ILE A 16 -11.26 -30.93 -10.01
C ILE A 16 -11.94 -29.75 -9.30
N GLN A 17 -13.07 -29.25 -9.83
CA GLN A 17 -13.78 -28.11 -9.24
C GLN A 17 -14.31 -28.41 -7.83
N MET A 18 -14.84 -29.61 -7.60
CA MET A 18 -15.27 -30.04 -6.26
C MET A 18 -14.09 -30.10 -5.29
N CYS A 19 -12.95 -30.65 -5.71
CA CYS A 19 -11.74 -30.71 -4.89
C CYS A 19 -11.21 -29.32 -4.58
N ARG A 20 -11.15 -28.41 -5.56
CA ARG A 20 -10.76 -27.00 -5.34
C ARG A 20 -11.66 -26.29 -4.34
N ALA A 21 -12.98 -26.42 -4.48
CA ALA A 21 -13.93 -25.83 -3.54
C ALA A 21 -13.74 -26.36 -2.12
N GLN A 22 -13.53 -27.67 -1.98
CA GLN A 22 -13.30 -28.32 -0.68
C GLN A 22 -11.95 -27.91 -0.05
N ILE A 23 -10.90 -27.80 -0.85
CA ILE A 23 -9.57 -27.32 -0.41
C ILE A 23 -9.66 -25.87 0.07
N LEU A 24 -10.35 -25.00 -0.66
CA LEU A 24 -10.59 -23.61 -0.23
C LEU A 24 -11.40 -23.53 1.07
N ALA A 25 -12.38 -24.41 1.25
CA ALA A 25 -13.15 -24.48 2.49
C ALA A 25 -12.31 -24.94 3.70
N TRP A 26 -11.28 -25.75 3.50
CA TRP A 26 -10.32 -26.12 4.54
C TRP A 26 -9.33 -25.00 4.86
N GLY A 27 -9.07 -24.10 3.90
CA GLY A 27 -8.21 -22.94 4.08
C GLY A 27 -6.82 -23.27 4.59
N GLU A 28 -6.38 -22.60 5.65
CA GLU A 28 -5.02 -22.77 6.21
C GLU A 28 -4.73 -24.20 6.71
N SER A 29 -5.76 -24.96 7.12
CA SER A 29 -5.56 -26.30 7.66
C SER A 29 -5.02 -27.33 6.67
N VAL A 30 -5.10 -27.06 5.37
CA VAL A 30 -4.59 -27.93 4.29
C VAL A 30 -3.27 -27.46 3.70
N ARG A 31 -2.78 -26.28 4.12
CA ARG A 31 -1.63 -25.60 3.53
C ARG A 31 -0.37 -26.47 3.47
N SER A 32 0.03 -27.08 4.60
CA SER A 32 1.25 -27.90 4.65
C SER A 32 1.23 -29.06 3.64
N LEU A 33 0.06 -29.65 3.40
CA LEU A 33 -0.10 -30.71 2.40
C LEU A 33 -0.03 -30.17 0.96
N LEU A 34 -0.49 -28.94 0.73
CA LEU A 34 -0.35 -28.27 -0.57
C LEU A 34 1.11 -27.86 -0.83
N GLU A 35 1.82 -27.38 0.18
CA GLU A 35 3.24 -27.04 0.09
C GLU A 35 4.10 -28.29 -0.22
N GLU A 36 3.79 -29.43 0.41
CA GLU A 36 4.39 -30.73 0.09
C GLU A 36 4.11 -31.09 -1.38
N ALA A 37 2.86 -31.00 -1.84
CA ALA A 37 2.48 -31.29 -3.21
C ALA A 37 3.10 -30.32 -4.23
N ALA A 38 3.30 -29.06 -3.86
CA ALA A 38 3.95 -28.04 -4.68
C ALA A 38 5.47 -28.27 -4.82
N SER A 39 6.11 -28.92 -3.82
CA SER A 39 7.55 -29.21 -3.84
C SER A 39 7.86 -30.55 -4.49
N ASP A 40 7.16 -31.61 -4.09
CA ASP A 40 7.53 -33.02 -4.39
C ASP A 40 6.60 -33.68 -5.43
N GLY A 41 5.52 -33.02 -5.83
CA GLY A 41 4.55 -33.56 -6.79
C GLY A 41 5.04 -33.56 -8.24
N GLU A 42 4.29 -34.26 -9.11
CA GLU A 42 4.49 -34.13 -10.55
C GLU A 42 4.20 -32.68 -11.04
N PRO A 43 4.79 -32.21 -12.14
CA PRO A 43 4.69 -30.82 -12.60
C PRO A 43 3.25 -30.25 -12.67
N ALA A 44 2.30 -31.08 -13.11
CA ALA A 44 0.89 -30.69 -13.15
C ALA A 44 0.29 -30.49 -11.76
N LEU A 45 0.63 -31.37 -10.81
CA LEU A 45 0.19 -31.28 -9.43
C LEU A 45 0.84 -30.10 -8.73
N GLN A 46 2.16 -29.88 -8.94
CA GLN A 46 2.88 -28.72 -8.41
C GLN A 46 2.20 -27.41 -8.84
N SER A 47 1.89 -27.27 -10.14
CA SER A 47 1.20 -26.09 -10.68
C SER A 47 -0.17 -25.85 -10.04
N ASN A 48 -0.98 -26.92 -9.93
CA ASN A 48 -2.31 -26.83 -9.31
C ASN A 48 -2.23 -26.55 -7.80
N ALA A 49 -1.30 -27.16 -7.08
CA ALA A 49 -1.08 -26.91 -5.66
C ALA A 49 -0.66 -25.45 -5.39
N ASN A 50 0.27 -24.92 -6.19
CA ASN A 50 0.66 -23.51 -6.13
C ASN A 50 -0.52 -22.58 -6.42
N GLY A 51 -1.37 -22.91 -7.40
CA GLY A 51 -2.60 -22.16 -7.67
C GLY A 51 -3.57 -22.16 -6.49
N MET A 52 -3.70 -23.31 -5.78
CA MET A 52 -4.53 -23.40 -4.57
C MET A 52 -3.96 -22.60 -3.40
N LEU A 53 -2.64 -22.66 -3.17
CA LEU A 53 -1.96 -21.82 -2.18
C LEU A 53 -2.22 -20.34 -2.41
N ARG A 54 -2.03 -19.88 -3.66
CA ARG A 54 -2.34 -18.51 -4.05
C ARG A 54 -3.81 -18.15 -3.76
N SER A 55 -4.75 -19.04 -4.06
CA SER A 55 -6.18 -18.81 -3.84
C SER A 55 -6.51 -18.70 -2.34
N ILE A 56 -5.88 -19.50 -1.49
CA ILE A 56 -6.00 -19.42 -0.02
C ILE A 56 -5.47 -18.08 0.48
N ASP A 57 -4.28 -17.66 0.02
CA ASP A 57 -3.66 -16.38 0.40
C ASP A 57 -4.55 -15.19 0.01
N LEU A 58 -5.15 -15.23 -1.18
CA LEU A 58 -6.08 -14.20 -1.64
C LEU A 58 -7.37 -14.17 -0.83
N GLN A 59 -7.89 -15.34 -0.41
CA GLN A 59 -9.07 -15.41 0.43
C GLN A 59 -8.81 -14.83 1.82
N ASP A 60 -7.66 -15.15 2.43
CA ASP A 60 -7.24 -14.57 3.72
C ASP A 60 -7.09 -13.05 3.59
N TRP A 61 -6.37 -12.56 2.57
CA TRP A 61 -6.21 -11.14 2.32
C TRP A 61 -7.55 -10.41 2.17
N ARG A 62 -8.51 -10.97 1.38
CA ARG A 62 -9.86 -10.42 1.23
C ARG A 62 -10.59 -10.31 2.57
N THR A 63 -10.47 -11.34 3.40
CA THR A 63 -11.10 -11.39 4.73
C THR A 63 -10.55 -10.28 5.61
N ARG A 64 -9.23 -10.15 5.70
CA ARG A 64 -8.55 -9.11 6.48
C ARG A 64 -8.91 -7.70 5.99
N VAL A 65 -8.92 -7.48 4.67
CA VAL A 65 -9.32 -6.19 4.08
C VAL A 65 -10.78 -5.86 4.40
N SER A 66 -11.68 -6.84 4.34
CA SER A 66 -13.09 -6.64 4.69
C SER A 66 -13.27 -6.27 6.17
N GLN A 67 -12.55 -6.95 7.07
CA GLN A 67 -12.55 -6.64 8.51
C GLN A 67 -11.99 -5.25 8.77
N TYR A 68 -10.86 -4.91 8.17
CA TYR A 68 -10.25 -3.58 8.27
C TYR A 68 -11.20 -2.48 7.75
N ALA A 69 -11.79 -2.69 6.57
CA ALA A 69 -12.73 -1.75 5.97
C ALA A 69 -13.99 -1.53 6.81
N ALA A 70 -14.37 -2.47 7.67
CA ALA A 70 -15.54 -2.35 8.55
C ALA A 70 -15.31 -1.42 9.75
N VAL A 71 -14.06 -1.19 10.15
CA VAL A 71 -13.72 -0.47 11.39
C VAL A 71 -13.08 0.90 11.17
N ILE A 72 -12.57 1.20 9.97
CA ILE A 72 -11.91 2.49 9.71
C ILE A 72 -12.92 3.60 9.41
N PRO A 73 -12.60 4.86 9.78
CA PRO A 73 -13.41 6.02 9.41
C PRO A 73 -13.32 6.26 7.89
N ARG A 74 -14.42 6.68 7.30
CA ARG A 74 -14.49 7.01 5.86
C ARG A 74 -14.03 8.42 5.54
N GLU A 75 -14.13 9.30 6.51
CA GLU A 75 -13.78 10.71 6.40
C GLU A 75 -12.75 11.10 7.47
N GLY A 76 -12.01 12.16 7.19
CA GLY A 76 -11.00 12.67 8.09
C GLY A 76 -9.72 11.84 8.16
N GLN A 77 -9.03 12.01 9.27
CA GLN A 77 -7.82 11.28 9.60
C GLN A 77 -8.15 10.11 10.51
N MET A 78 -7.52 8.98 10.28
CA MET A 78 -7.51 7.85 11.22
C MET A 78 -6.29 7.94 12.13
N SER A 79 -6.24 7.13 13.18
CA SER A 79 -5.02 6.99 13.95
C SER A 79 -3.87 6.52 13.05
N TRP A 80 -2.65 6.93 13.35
CA TRP A 80 -1.51 6.55 12.51
C TRP A 80 -1.27 5.03 12.49
N GLU A 81 -1.63 4.32 13.60
CA GLU A 81 -1.57 2.86 13.67
C GLU A 81 -2.52 2.21 12.65
N ASN A 82 -3.74 2.71 12.57
CA ASN A 82 -4.73 2.21 11.61
C ASN A 82 -4.30 2.51 10.16
N LEU A 83 -3.78 3.70 9.89
CA LEU A 83 -3.29 4.07 8.56
C LEU A 83 -2.09 3.21 8.15
N GLU A 84 -1.16 2.95 9.07
CA GLU A 84 -0.01 2.08 8.82
C GLU A 84 -0.44 0.64 8.55
N TYR A 85 -1.28 0.09 9.43
CA TYR A 85 -1.78 -1.26 9.23
C TYR A 85 -2.50 -1.40 7.88
N GLY A 86 -3.31 -0.41 7.51
CA GLY A 86 -3.95 -0.36 6.19
C GLY A 86 -2.95 -0.30 5.05
N ALA A 87 -1.90 0.50 5.16
CA ALA A 87 -0.86 0.60 4.14
C ALA A 87 -0.13 -0.74 3.95
N VAL A 88 0.27 -1.39 5.03
CA VAL A 88 0.95 -2.70 5.00
C VAL A 88 0.00 -3.77 4.47
N LEU A 89 -1.23 -3.88 5.02
CA LEU A 89 -2.21 -4.88 4.61
C LEU A 89 -2.56 -4.77 3.13
N LEU A 90 -2.88 -3.57 2.64
CA LEU A 90 -3.32 -3.39 1.27
C LEU A 90 -2.18 -3.61 0.27
N SER A 91 -0.96 -3.19 0.62
CA SER A 91 0.21 -3.38 -0.23
C SER A 91 0.78 -4.81 -0.20
N SER A 92 0.43 -5.62 0.80
CA SER A 92 0.86 -7.03 0.89
C SER A 92 0.13 -7.97 -0.07
N MET A 93 -0.80 -7.45 -0.88
CA MET A 93 -1.52 -8.28 -1.85
C MET A 93 -0.60 -9.16 -2.67
N GLY A 94 -0.98 -10.45 -2.79
CA GLY A 94 -0.16 -11.48 -3.46
C GLY A 94 0.95 -12.06 -2.58
N ARG A 95 1.03 -11.64 -1.30
CA ARG A 95 1.94 -12.20 -0.28
C ARG A 95 1.14 -12.66 0.93
N ARG A 96 1.69 -13.60 1.67
CA ARG A 96 1.15 -13.97 2.99
C ARG A 96 1.48 -12.88 4.01
N MET A 97 0.48 -12.49 4.80
CA MET A 97 0.68 -11.50 5.88
C MET A 97 1.68 -11.97 6.94
N GLU A 98 1.78 -13.28 7.18
CA GLU A 98 2.77 -13.85 8.11
C GLU A 98 4.22 -13.63 7.65
N ASN A 99 4.44 -13.42 6.35
CA ASN A 99 5.76 -13.13 5.77
C ASN A 99 6.05 -11.62 5.70
N VAL A 100 5.11 -10.77 6.13
CA VAL A 100 5.30 -9.32 6.18
C VAL A 100 5.66 -8.91 7.59
N ASP A 101 6.84 -8.34 7.78
CA ASP A 101 7.32 -7.89 9.10
C ASP A 101 6.66 -6.58 9.53
N VAL A 102 5.37 -6.66 9.90
CA VAL A 102 4.59 -5.50 10.36
C VAL A 102 5.24 -4.86 11.59
N ALA A 103 5.75 -5.67 12.52
CA ALA A 103 6.37 -5.16 13.75
C ALA A 103 7.71 -4.48 13.46
N GLY A 104 8.51 -5.01 12.54
CA GLY A 104 9.75 -4.39 12.09
C GLY A 104 9.51 -3.06 11.37
N VAL A 105 8.49 -2.98 10.52
CA VAL A 105 8.06 -1.71 9.90
C VAL A 105 7.70 -0.69 10.98
N ALA A 106 6.82 -1.04 11.93
CA ALA A 106 6.43 -0.15 13.02
C ALA A 106 7.64 0.34 13.81
N SER A 107 8.55 -0.57 14.21
CA SER A 107 9.76 -0.23 14.97
C SER A 107 10.69 0.74 14.22
N ILE A 108 10.83 0.58 12.91
CA ILE A 108 11.61 1.51 12.08
C ILE A 108 10.98 2.90 12.08
N LEU A 109 9.66 2.99 11.88
CA LEU A 109 8.95 4.26 11.85
C LEU A 109 8.95 4.96 13.22
N ASP A 110 8.83 4.19 14.30
CA ASP A 110 8.94 4.71 15.68
C ASP A 110 10.33 5.30 15.92
N GLY A 111 11.41 4.59 15.54
CA GLY A 111 12.76 5.09 15.66
C GLY A 111 13.00 6.39 14.88
N TYR A 112 12.40 6.54 13.70
CA TYR A 112 12.48 7.80 12.95
C TYR A 112 11.70 8.94 13.63
N ALA A 113 10.55 8.62 14.19
CA ALA A 113 9.73 9.60 14.89
C ALA A 113 10.40 10.09 16.20
N ASP A 114 10.99 9.18 16.97
CA ASP A 114 11.72 9.48 18.19
C ASP A 114 12.90 10.44 17.93
N GLU A 115 13.61 10.27 16.84
CA GLU A 115 14.70 11.15 16.42
C GLU A 115 14.20 12.57 16.04
N LEU A 116 12.99 12.66 15.46
CA LEU A 116 12.45 13.91 14.94
C LEU A 116 11.62 14.69 15.97
N GLN A 117 10.88 14.01 16.86
CA GLN A 117 9.97 14.62 17.80
C GLN A 117 10.60 15.78 18.62
N PRO A 118 11.78 15.62 19.27
CA PRO A 118 12.38 16.70 20.03
C PRO A 118 12.79 17.89 19.17
N ARG A 119 13.05 17.66 17.88
CA ARG A 119 13.45 18.73 16.95
C ARG A 119 12.28 19.58 16.48
N PHE A 120 11.03 19.10 16.61
CA PHE A 120 9.82 19.82 16.16
C PHE A 120 9.26 20.77 17.20
N VAL A 121 9.61 20.60 18.48
CA VAL A 121 9.06 21.39 19.60
C VAL A 121 9.24 22.88 19.37
N GLY A 122 8.13 23.63 19.34
CA GLY A 122 8.11 25.08 19.18
C GLY A 122 8.51 25.59 17.79
N LYS A 123 8.59 24.72 16.77
CA LYS A 123 8.98 25.12 15.40
C LYS A 123 7.76 25.43 14.54
N SER A 124 7.97 26.27 13.54
CA SER A 124 6.96 26.55 12.52
C SER A 124 6.79 25.34 11.56
N ALA A 125 5.63 25.24 10.90
CA ALA A 125 5.38 24.23 9.86
C ALA A 125 6.49 24.17 8.79
N MET A 126 7.00 25.33 8.37
CA MET A 126 8.12 25.44 7.44
C MET A 126 9.40 24.77 7.97
N THR A 127 9.72 25.02 9.24
CA THR A 127 10.91 24.43 9.87
C THR A 127 10.73 22.93 10.08
N CYS A 128 9.54 22.49 10.54
CA CYS A 128 9.21 21.07 10.68
C CYS A 128 9.29 20.33 9.34
N ALA A 129 8.73 20.92 8.27
CA ALA A 129 8.83 20.38 6.92
C ALA A 129 10.28 20.17 6.49
N ARG A 130 11.15 21.17 6.70
CA ARG A 130 12.59 21.07 6.38
C ARG A 130 13.32 20.01 7.19
N LEU A 131 13.00 19.88 8.47
CA LEU A 131 13.61 18.87 9.35
C LEU A 131 13.16 17.46 8.94
N LEU A 132 11.85 17.27 8.66
CA LEU A 132 11.28 16.01 8.19
C LEU A 132 11.91 15.57 6.86
N THR A 133 11.96 16.48 5.87
CA THR A 133 12.54 16.19 4.56
C THR A 133 14.05 15.99 4.65
N GLY A 134 14.74 16.82 5.43
CA GLY A 134 16.18 16.70 5.67
C GLY A 134 16.55 15.34 6.26
N TYR A 135 15.73 14.82 7.17
CA TYR A 135 15.96 13.52 7.78
C TYR A 135 15.59 12.38 6.82
N LEU A 136 14.35 12.33 6.35
CA LEU A 136 13.86 11.20 5.54
C LEU A 136 14.53 11.14 4.15
N SER A 137 14.63 12.27 3.44
CA SER A 137 15.20 12.25 2.08
C SER A 137 16.71 12.40 2.08
N ASN A 138 17.28 13.42 2.79
CA ASN A 138 18.70 13.72 2.62
C ASN A 138 19.60 12.79 3.46
N GLN A 139 19.17 12.42 4.69
CA GLN A 139 19.97 11.53 5.55
C GLN A 139 19.66 10.06 5.30
N LEU A 140 18.37 9.67 5.22
CA LEU A 140 17.99 8.28 5.03
C LEU A 140 17.87 7.89 3.55
N GLY A 141 17.74 8.84 2.64
CA GLY A 141 17.72 8.60 1.20
C GLY A 141 16.35 8.22 0.61
N TYR A 142 15.24 8.48 1.32
CA TYR A 142 13.90 8.25 0.74
C TYR A 142 13.62 9.18 -0.43
N GLY A 143 13.18 8.62 -1.56
CA GLY A 143 12.84 9.38 -2.75
C GLY A 143 12.23 8.55 -3.85
N GLY A 144 11.87 9.17 -4.96
CA GLY A 144 11.24 8.52 -6.10
C GLY A 144 12.08 7.42 -6.70
N SER A 145 11.43 6.33 -7.13
CA SER A 145 12.09 5.28 -7.90
C SER A 145 12.39 5.77 -9.31
N GLN A 146 13.63 5.62 -9.75
CA GLN A 146 14.04 5.84 -11.13
C GLN A 146 13.94 4.59 -12.00
N SER A 147 13.74 3.42 -11.36
CA SER A 147 13.46 2.15 -12.02
C SER A 147 12.02 2.09 -12.47
N SER A 148 11.67 1.02 -13.20
CA SER A 148 10.32 0.82 -13.75
C SER A 148 9.21 1.16 -12.74
N PHE A 149 8.29 2.07 -13.13
CA PHE A 149 7.10 2.43 -12.37
C PHE A 149 6.19 1.21 -12.09
N TYR A 150 6.38 0.13 -12.82
CA TYR A 150 5.58 -1.10 -12.76
C TYR A 150 6.16 -2.19 -11.85
N GLU A 151 7.16 -1.88 -11.05
CA GLU A 151 7.66 -2.83 -10.05
C GLU A 151 6.80 -2.78 -8.78
N VAL A 152 6.31 -3.96 -8.36
CA VAL A 152 5.44 -4.09 -7.17
C VAL A 152 6.17 -3.63 -5.91
N SER A 153 7.48 -3.88 -5.79
CA SER A 153 8.33 -3.46 -4.66
C SER A 153 8.35 -1.94 -4.44
N ASN A 154 8.08 -1.14 -5.48
CA ASN A 154 7.94 0.32 -5.34
C ASN A 154 6.60 0.76 -4.74
N ILE A 155 5.65 -0.21 -4.55
CA ILE A 155 4.31 0.05 -4.01
C ILE A 155 4.10 -0.69 -2.69
N GLN A 156 4.76 -1.82 -2.47
CA GLN A 156 4.68 -2.56 -1.22
C GLN A 156 5.34 -1.76 -0.11
N PHE A 157 4.55 -1.42 0.92
CA PHE A 157 4.97 -0.42 1.92
C PHE A 157 6.21 -0.84 2.70
N ASP A 158 6.27 -2.10 3.12
CA ASP A 158 7.43 -2.69 3.80
C ASP A 158 8.69 -2.74 2.92
N ASP A 159 8.54 -3.07 1.63
CA ASP A 159 9.65 -3.02 0.68
C ASP A 159 10.15 -1.57 0.52
N VAL A 160 9.24 -0.59 0.38
CA VAL A 160 9.62 0.83 0.29
C VAL A 160 10.33 1.31 1.54
N VAL A 161 9.92 0.87 2.73
CA VAL A 161 10.63 1.16 3.99
C VAL A 161 12.06 0.61 3.94
N ALA A 162 12.26 -0.59 3.41
CA ALA A 162 13.58 -1.24 3.32
C ALA A 162 14.47 -0.63 2.22
N ILE A 163 13.94 -0.48 1.00
CA ILE A 163 14.73 -0.04 -0.17
C ILE A 163 14.82 1.49 -0.31
N ARG A 164 13.96 2.23 0.43
CA ARG A 164 13.88 3.71 0.45
C ARG A 164 13.56 4.34 -0.91
N ARG A 165 12.89 3.59 -1.76
CA ARG A 165 12.43 4.02 -3.08
C ARG A 165 10.98 3.60 -3.26
N GLY A 166 10.14 4.48 -3.84
CA GLY A 166 8.74 4.16 -4.03
C GLY A 166 8.02 5.10 -4.98
N VAL A 167 6.73 4.79 -5.20
CA VAL A 167 5.82 5.67 -5.95
C VAL A 167 5.33 6.83 -5.07
N PRO A 168 4.80 7.92 -5.67
CA PRO A 168 4.46 9.13 -4.93
C PRO A 168 3.58 8.91 -3.70
N VAL A 169 2.52 8.10 -3.80
CA VAL A 169 1.58 7.88 -2.68
C VAL A 169 2.21 7.11 -1.52
N VAL A 170 3.10 6.14 -1.80
CA VAL A 170 3.74 5.33 -0.75
C VAL A 170 4.78 6.16 0.00
N LEU A 171 5.54 6.98 -0.71
CA LEU A 171 6.46 7.91 -0.07
C LEU A 171 5.72 8.99 0.74
N ALA A 172 4.57 9.48 0.25
CA ALA A 172 3.74 10.38 1.01
C ALA A 172 3.22 9.72 2.30
N LEU A 173 2.74 8.46 2.24
CA LEU A 173 2.38 7.67 3.43
C LEU A 173 3.53 7.57 4.42
N MET A 174 4.74 7.28 3.96
CA MET A 174 5.94 7.22 4.80
C MET A 174 6.16 8.53 5.56
N PHE A 175 6.10 9.69 4.87
CA PHE A 175 6.27 11.00 5.49
C PHE A 175 5.13 11.33 6.47
N ILE A 176 3.88 11.01 6.12
CA ILE A 176 2.70 11.22 6.96
C ILE A 176 2.82 10.39 8.24
N LEU A 177 3.14 9.10 8.12
CA LEU A 177 3.22 8.20 9.25
C LEU A 177 4.33 8.58 10.23
N VAL A 178 5.53 8.89 9.74
CA VAL A 178 6.64 9.34 10.59
C VAL A 178 6.33 10.70 11.22
N GLY A 179 5.82 11.65 10.43
CA GLY A 179 5.53 12.99 10.93
C GLY A 179 4.40 13.01 11.96
N ARG A 180 3.32 12.23 11.77
CA ARG A 180 2.23 12.13 12.75
C ARG A 180 2.68 11.50 14.05
N ARG A 181 3.51 10.43 14.01
CA ARG A 181 4.16 9.85 15.20
C ARG A 181 4.99 10.87 15.95
N ALA A 182 5.71 11.71 15.22
CA ALA A 182 6.53 12.78 15.81
C ALA A 182 5.72 14.02 16.24
N GLY A 183 4.39 13.96 16.19
CA GLY A 183 3.50 15.01 16.70
C GLY A 183 3.15 16.11 15.70
N LEU A 184 3.41 15.92 14.42
CA LEU A 184 2.97 16.86 13.37
C LEU A 184 1.55 16.55 12.89
N GLU A 185 0.82 17.58 12.53
CA GLU A 185 -0.42 17.48 11.80
C GLU A 185 -0.11 17.45 10.29
N LEU A 186 -0.32 16.28 9.65
CA LEU A 186 -0.01 16.05 8.25
C LEU A 186 -1.21 15.45 7.52
N THR A 187 -1.44 15.90 6.28
CA THR A 187 -2.44 15.35 5.37
C THR A 187 -1.85 15.08 4.00
N GLY A 188 -2.50 14.16 3.28
CA GLY A 188 -2.21 13.94 1.86
C GLY A 188 -2.88 14.99 0.97
N VAL A 189 -2.26 15.30 -0.15
CA VAL A 189 -2.83 16.11 -1.23
C VAL A 189 -2.64 15.36 -2.54
N ALA A 190 -3.76 14.85 -3.07
CA ALA A 190 -3.75 14.07 -4.31
C ALA A 190 -3.89 14.98 -5.52
N ILE A 191 -2.88 15.02 -6.36
CA ILE A 191 -2.96 15.66 -7.68
C ILE A 191 -2.86 14.59 -8.77
N PRO A 192 -3.39 14.83 -9.97
CA PRO A 192 -3.29 13.86 -11.06
C PRO A 192 -1.88 13.32 -11.25
N ASP A 193 -1.76 11.99 -11.26
CA ASP A 193 -0.53 11.22 -11.41
C ASP A 193 0.58 11.51 -10.39
N HIS A 194 0.26 12.27 -9.30
CA HIS A 194 1.23 12.59 -8.26
C HIS A 194 0.59 12.73 -6.88
N PHE A 195 1.41 12.76 -5.82
CA PHE A 195 0.93 12.85 -4.44
C PHE A 195 1.86 13.71 -3.59
N LEU A 196 1.31 14.67 -2.89
CA LEU A 196 2.03 15.61 -2.02
C LEU A 196 1.62 15.41 -0.56
N VAL A 197 2.37 16.01 0.35
CA VAL A 197 2.06 16.05 1.78
C VAL A 197 1.95 17.51 2.22
N ARG A 198 0.88 17.83 2.94
CA ARG A 198 0.72 19.12 3.62
C ARG A 198 1.16 19.00 5.08
N VAL A 199 2.07 19.86 5.49
CA VAL A 199 2.44 20.09 6.89
C VAL A 199 1.61 21.27 7.38
N HIS A 200 0.68 21.01 8.33
CA HIS A 200 -0.21 22.02 8.88
C HIS A 200 0.48 22.92 9.90
N GLY A 201 -0.15 24.04 10.21
CA GLY A 201 0.31 25.06 11.14
C GLY A 201 -0.23 26.43 10.75
N SER A 202 0.25 27.51 11.39
CA SER A 202 -0.19 28.88 11.08
C SER A 202 0.02 29.28 9.60
N ARG A 203 1.01 28.71 8.96
CA ARG A 203 1.27 28.82 7.51
C ARG A 203 1.58 27.44 6.98
N PRO A 204 0.59 26.72 6.42
CA PRO A 204 0.77 25.37 5.89
C PRO A 204 1.79 25.32 4.75
N VAL A 205 2.50 24.21 4.66
CA VAL A 205 3.55 23.98 3.65
C VAL A 205 3.26 22.69 2.91
N LEU A 206 3.36 22.71 1.57
CA LEU A 206 3.34 21.50 0.74
C LEU A 206 4.76 21.02 0.49
N ILE A 207 4.97 19.73 0.62
CA ILE A 207 6.21 19.03 0.30
C ILE A 207 5.95 17.88 -0.66
N ASP A 208 6.95 17.53 -1.44
CA ASP A 208 6.92 16.51 -2.49
C ASP A 208 7.89 15.37 -2.11
N PRO A 209 7.46 14.34 -1.40
CA PRO A 209 8.32 13.24 -0.98
C PRO A 209 8.98 12.48 -2.13
N TYR A 210 8.32 12.41 -3.29
CA TYR A 210 8.86 11.75 -4.48
C TYR A 210 10.09 12.47 -5.04
N HIS A 211 10.08 13.80 -5.01
CA HIS A 211 11.21 14.64 -5.38
C HIS A 211 11.99 15.11 -4.14
N GLU A 212 12.42 14.15 -3.34
CA GLU A 212 13.31 14.35 -2.17
C GLU A 212 12.76 15.35 -1.13
N GLY A 213 11.43 15.42 -1.00
CA GLY A 213 10.76 16.27 -0.02
C GLY A 213 10.86 17.78 -0.33
N ARG A 214 11.14 18.15 -1.58
CA ARG A 214 11.19 19.56 -1.96
C ARG A 214 9.90 20.28 -1.60
N GLN A 215 10.02 21.53 -1.18
CA GLN A 215 8.87 22.38 -0.96
C GLN A 215 8.21 22.76 -2.30
N VAL A 216 6.88 22.68 -2.33
CA VAL A 216 6.05 22.98 -3.52
C VAL A 216 5.10 24.12 -3.21
N THR A 217 4.96 25.05 -4.13
CA THR A 217 3.99 26.16 -4.05
C THR A 217 2.73 25.84 -4.84
N LYS A 218 1.63 26.55 -4.55
CA LYS A 218 0.41 26.47 -5.36
C LYS A 218 0.70 26.78 -6.85
N ALA A 219 1.61 27.71 -7.13
CA ALA A 219 2.00 28.06 -8.49
C ALA A 219 2.72 26.89 -9.19
N ASP A 220 3.55 26.13 -8.47
CA ASP A 220 4.21 24.94 -9.03
C ASP A 220 3.19 23.85 -9.36
N CYS A 221 2.21 23.61 -8.49
CA CYS A 221 1.12 22.66 -8.75
C CYS A 221 0.28 23.07 -9.98
N VAL A 222 -0.07 24.35 -10.09
CA VAL A 222 -0.79 24.90 -11.26
C VAL A 222 0.03 24.72 -12.54
N ARG A 223 1.34 24.96 -12.47
CA ARG A 223 2.25 24.73 -13.61
C ARG A 223 2.30 23.26 -14.02
N TYR A 224 2.43 22.36 -13.03
CA TYR A 224 2.42 20.93 -13.26
C TYR A 224 1.13 20.47 -13.95
N LEU A 225 -0.04 20.85 -13.44
CA LEU A 225 -1.35 20.51 -14.01
C LEU A 225 -1.49 21.00 -15.46
N ARG A 226 -0.99 22.21 -15.76
CA ARG A 226 -1.00 22.74 -17.14
C ARG A 226 -0.13 21.93 -18.10
N ILE A 227 1.08 21.58 -17.68
CA ILE A 227 2.04 20.83 -18.51
C ILE A 227 1.52 19.42 -18.79
N THR A 228 0.85 18.80 -17.80
CA THR A 228 0.28 17.46 -17.93
C THR A 228 -1.10 17.42 -18.59
N GLY A 229 -1.64 18.56 -19.03
CA GLY A 229 -2.88 18.66 -19.79
C GLY A 229 -4.16 18.62 -18.96
N TYR A 230 -4.05 18.71 -17.63
CA TYR A 230 -5.22 18.75 -16.76
C TYR A 230 -5.84 20.14 -16.68
N SER A 231 -7.19 20.18 -16.69
CA SER A 231 -7.93 21.44 -16.61
C SER A 231 -7.80 22.06 -15.21
N LEU A 232 -7.54 23.38 -15.17
CA LEU A 232 -7.41 24.15 -13.94
C LEU A 232 -8.76 24.51 -13.27
N HIS A 233 -9.89 24.07 -13.85
CA HIS A 233 -11.21 24.41 -13.34
C HIS A 233 -11.55 23.74 -12.00
N THR A 234 -10.70 22.87 -11.47
CA THR A 234 -10.89 22.17 -10.21
C THR A 234 -9.87 22.63 -9.17
N THR A 235 -10.24 23.61 -8.35
CA THR A 235 -9.49 24.00 -7.13
C THR A 235 -9.38 22.85 -6.14
N SER A 236 -10.21 21.80 -6.28
CA SER A 236 -10.21 20.59 -5.48
C SER A 236 -8.93 19.76 -5.51
N TYR A 237 -8.08 19.91 -6.55
CA TYR A 237 -6.80 19.18 -6.61
C TYR A 237 -5.78 19.58 -5.53
N LEU A 238 -6.01 20.68 -4.82
CA LEU A 238 -5.11 21.12 -3.75
C LEU A 238 -5.76 21.03 -2.37
N GLU A 239 -6.88 20.34 -2.27
CA GLU A 239 -7.54 20.03 -0.99
C GLU A 239 -6.88 18.84 -0.31
N ASP A 240 -7.03 18.79 0.99
CA ASP A 240 -6.58 17.65 1.77
C ASP A 240 -7.48 16.46 1.49
N VAL A 241 -6.86 15.30 1.33
CA VAL A 241 -7.61 14.06 1.17
C VAL A 241 -7.78 13.34 2.51
N HIS A 242 -8.88 12.64 2.66
CA HIS A 242 -9.10 11.72 3.79
C HIS A 242 -8.13 10.53 3.71
N ASP A 243 -7.79 9.94 4.85
CA ASP A 243 -6.84 8.84 4.89
C ASP A 243 -7.31 7.60 4.09
N CYS A 244 -8.63 7.33 4.06
CA CYS A 244 -9.18 6.28 3.20
C CYS A 244 -8.95 6.56 1.70
N GLN A 245 -8.86 7.83 1.28
CA GLN A 245 -8.53 8.20 -0.10
C GLN A 245 -7.03 7.99 -0.41
N ILE A 246 -6.15 8.15 0.59
CA ILE A 246 -4.73 7.78 0.46
C ILE A 246 -4.61 6.29 0.17
N LEU A 247 -5.33 5.46 0.95
CA LEU A 247 -5.37 4.00 0.76
C LEU A 247 -6.02 3.60 -0.58
N ASP A 248 -7.05 4.31 -1.03
CA ASP A 248 -7.62 4.10 -2.38
C ASP A 248 -6.60 4.43 -3.48
N CYS A 249 -5.81 5.50 -3.32
CA CYS A 249 -4.72 5.81 -4.26
C CYS A 249 -3.64 4.72 -4.28
N LEU A 250 -3.32 4.11 -3.13
CA LEU A 250 -2.41 2.97 -3.06
C LEU A 250 -2.95 1.78 -3.88
N LEU A 251 -4.22 1.42 -3.69
CA LEU A 251 -4.86 0.35 -4.45
C LEU A 251 -4.92 0.63 -5.95
N ARG A 252 -5.14 1.89 -6.37
CA ARG A 252 -5.09 2.28 -7.79
C ARG A 252 -3.69 2.07 -8.40
N ASN A 253 -2.63 2.31 -7.64
CA ASN A 253 -1.27 2.04 -8.11
C ASN A 253 -1.03 0.53 -8.28
N LEU A 254 -1.50 -0.31 -7.35
CA LEU A 254 -1.47 -1.77 -7.50
C LEU A 254 -2.27 -2.24 -8.71
N LEU A 255 -3.49 -1.71 -8.91
CA LEU A 255 -4.32 -2.01 -10.09
C LEU A 255 -3.61 -1.68 -11.40
N ARG A 256 -2.88 -0.54 -11.46
CA ARG A 256 -2.11 -0.16 -12.65
C ARG A 256 -1.00 -1.19 -12.94
N VAL A 257 -0.30 -1.64 -11.90
CA VAL A 257 0.79 -2.64 -12.05
C VAL A 257 0.26 -4.01 -12.43
N TYR A 258 -0.77 -4.52 -11.76
CA TYR A 258 -1.34 -5.83 -12.09
C TYR A 258 -2.11 -5.81 -13.42
N GLY A 259 -2.73 -4.69 -13.77
CA GLY A 259 -3.31 -4.48 -15.10
C GLY A 259 -2.28 -4.53 -16.22
N TYR A 260 -1.10 -3.91 -16.02
CA TYR A 260 0.02 -4.01 -16.96
C TYR A 260 0.56 -5.45 -17.10
N ARG A 261 0.46 -6.24 -16.03
CA ARG A 261 0.84 -7.67 -16.03
C ARG A 261 -0.27 -8.60 -16.52
N GLU A 262 -1.41 -8.05 -16.93
CA GLU A 262 -2.59 -8.79 -17.39
C GLU A 262 -3.16 -9.77 -16.34
N ASP A 263 -2.90 -9.52 -15.03
CA ASP A 263 -3.41 -10.34 -13.93
C ASP A 263 -4.85 -9.92 -13.56
N ASN A 264 -5.80 -10.42 -14.36
CA ASN A 264 -7.21 -10.08 -14.19
C ASN A 264 -7.81 -10.55 -12.87
N GLU A 265 -7.30 -11.62 -12.27
CA GLU A 265 -7.75 -12.11 -10.98
C GLU A 265 -7.41 -11.10 -9.88
N LEU A 266 -6.15 -10.67 -9.79
CA LEU A 266 -5.71 -9.68 -8.82
C LEU A 266 -6.40 -8.33 -9.05
N CYS A 267 -6.58 -7.90 -10.30
CA CYS A 267 -7.34 -6.69 -10.62
C CYS A 267 -8.77 -6.74 -10.09
N SER A 268 -9.48 -7.85 -10.28
CA SER A 268 -10.85 -8.03 -9.76
C SER A 268 -10.89 -7.96 -8.23
N VAL A 269 -9.93 -8.58 -7.56
CA VAL A 269 -9.82 -8.55 -6.09
C VAL A 269 -9.55 -7.15 -5.57
N LEU A 270 -8.64 -6.42 -6.19
CA LEU A 270 -8.32 -5.03 -5.85
C LEU A 270 -9.49 -4.07 -6.05
N GLU A 271 -10.24 -4.22 -7.14
CA GLU A 271 -11.44 -3.42 -7.39
C GLU A 271 -12.50 -3.64 -6.30
N ASN A 272 -12.69 -4.89 -5.86
CA ASN A 272 -13.62 -5.19 -4.76
C ASN A 272 -13.13 -4.58 -3.42
N ALA A 273 -11.84 -4.66 -3.14
CA ALA A 273 -11.23 -4.03 -1.97
C ALA A 273 -11.45 -2.50 -1.98
N ARG A 274 -11.20 -1.84 -3.12
CA ARG A 274 -11.46 -0.40 -3.30
C ARG A 274 -12.91 -0.05 -3.00
N ARG A 275 -13.86 -0.80 -3.57
CA ARG A 275 -15.29 -0.57 -3.32
C ARG A 275 -15.64 -0.69 -1.84
N SER A 276 -15.03 -1.61 -1.10
CA SER A 276 -15.29 -1.76 0.34
C SER A 276 -14.69 -0.63 1.17
N LEU A 277 -13.58 -0.02 0.74
CA LEU A 277 -12.97 1.13 1.41
C LEU A 277 -13.71 2.46 1.15
N VAL A 278 -14.25 2.66 -0.05
CA VAL A 278 -14.78 3.96 -0.51
C VAL A 278 -16.33 3.97 -0.56
N ARG A 279 -17.00 2.86 -0.28
CA ARG A 279 -18.49 2.84 -0.27
C ARG A 279 -19.03 3.82 0.78
N THR A 280 -19.72 4.84 0.27
CA THR A 280 -20.65 5.71 1.00
C THR A 280 -21.86 4.93 1.46
#